data_bd9066a25446f656f554b1495065cbfb
#
_entry.id   bd9066a25446f656f554b1495065cbfb
#
_cell.length_a   1.000
_cell.length_b   1.000
_cell.length_c   1.000
_cell.angle_alpha   90.00
_cell.angle_beta   90.00
_cell.angle_gamma   90.00
#
_symmetry.space_group_name_H-M   'P 1'
#
loop_
_entity.id
_entity.type
_entity.pdbx_description
1 polymer ?
#
loop_
_entity_poly.entity_id
_entity_poly.type
_entity_poly.pdbx_seq_one_letter_code
_entity_poly.pdbx_strand_id
1 'polypeptide(L)'
;MLEAGIIYPIDQSKWASPMVVQPKKHDPTRLRICVDFRELNKVTLTDPFPTPYADEILNEVAGHECYSFTDGFSGYTQVPIAKEDQKKTTFVCEFGSFAYKVMPFGLKNAHAVFSRIVIKTF
;
A
#
# COMPACT_ATOMS: atom_id res chain seq x y z
N MET A 1 1.21 14.39 -3.42
CA MET A 1 1.41 13.10 -4.13
C MET A 1 1.64 13.28 -5.63
N LEU A 2 0.92 14.19 -6.26
CA LEU A 2 1.08 14.43 -7.70
C LEU A 2 2.47 14.97 -8.04
N GLU A 3 2.97 15.96 -7.30
CA GLU A 3 4.30 16.54 -7.49
C GLU A 3 5.43 15.55 -7.22
N ALA A 4 5.22 14.61 -6.30
CA ALA A 4 6.20 13.57 -5.99
C ALA A 4 6.24 12.43 -7.02
N GLY A 5 5.38 12.45 -8.04
CA GLY A 5 5.32 11.40 -9.06
C GLY A 5 4.70 10.09 -8.57
N ILE A 6 3.97 10.11 -7.46
CA ILE A 6 3.30 8.93 -6.90
C ILE A 6 2.04 8.60 -7.68
N ILE A 7 1.31 9.64 -8.09
CA ILE A 7 0.10 9.52 -8.89
C ILE A 7 0.21 10.33 -10.17
N TYR A 8 -0.65 10.04 -11.13
CA TYR A 8 -0.76 10.82 -12.37
C TYR A 8 -2.22 10.94 -12.80
N PRO A 9 -2.59 12.03 -13.51
CA PRO A 9 -3.95 12.18 -14.00
C PRO A 9 -4.25 11.17 -15.12
N ILE A 10 -5.49 10.67 -15.14
CA ILE A 10 -5.94 9.72 -16.15
C ILE A 10 -7.36 10.09 -16.60
N ASP A 11 -7.60 10.09 -17.92
CA ASP A 11 -8.88 10.49 -18.47
C ASP A 11 -9.91 9.35 -18.47
N GLN A 12 -9.47 8.13 -18.77
CA GLN A 12 -10.36 6.99 -18.90
C GLN A 12 -9.75 5.73 -18.26
N SER A 13 -10.57 5.03 -17.48
CA SER A 13 -10.23 3.73 -16.93
C SER A 13 -11.51 2.92 -16.72
N LYS A 14 -11.41 1.61 -16.91
CA LYS A 14 -12.48 0.67 -16.55
C LYS A 14 -12.64 0.51 -15.05
N TRP A 15 -11.64 0.92 -14.28
CA TRP A 15 -11.58 0.80 -12.83
C TRP A 15 -11.63 2.18 -12.21
N ALA A 16 -12.52 2.37 -11.25
CA ALA A 16 -12.62 3.61 -10.48
C ALA A 16 -12.96 3.27 -9.04
N SER A 17 -12.08 3.64 -8.13
CA SER A 17 -12.27 3.42 -6.70
C SER A 17 -12.58 4.73 -6.00
N PRO A 18 -13.47 4.75 -4.99
CA PRO A 18 -13.76 5.96 -4.24
C PRO A 18 -12.62 6.32 -3.28
N MET A 19 -12.46 7.60 -3.03
CA MET A 19 -11.56 8.12 -2.02
C MET A 19 -12.29 8.26 -0.69
N VAL A 20 -11.65 7.83 0.40
CA VAL A 20 -12.19 7.93 1.76
C VAL A 20 -11.26 8.76 2.61
N VAL A 21 -11.83 9.71 3.35
CA VAL A 21 -11.08 10.58 4.26
C VAL A 21 -11.42 10.19 5.70
N GLN A 22 -10.40 9.93 6.50
CA GLN A 22 -10.55 9.56 7.90
C GLN A 22 -9.62 10.38 8.79
N PRO A 23 -10.03 10.74 10.03
CA PRO A 23 -9.13 11.37 10.97
C PRO A 23 -8.04 10.40 11.43
N LYS A 24 -6.83 10.92 11.70
CA LYS A 24 -5.75 10.11 12.27
C LYS A 24 -6.05 9.74 13.71
N LYS A 25 -5.72 8.51 14.10
CA LYS A 25 -6.00 8.00 15.47
C LYS A 25 -5.38 8.85 16.59
N HIS A 26 -4.17 9.37 16.35
CA HIS A 26 -3.41 10.12 17.36
C HIS A 26 -3.53 11.63 17.23
N ASP A 27 -4.10 12.12 16.14
CA ASP A 27 -4.30 13.55 15.90
C ASP A 27 -5.56 13.74 15.04
N PRO A 28 -6.75 13.87 15.67
CA PRO A 28 -8.00 14.02 14.93
C PRO A 28 -8.09 15.29 14.07
N THR A 29 -7.18 16.28 14.30
CA THR A 29 -7.13 17.49 13.47
C THR A 29 -6.52 17.24 12.11
N ARG A 30 -5.77 16.12 11.95
CA ARG A 30 -5.18 15.72 10.68
C ARG A 30 -5.99 14.63 10.01
N LEU A 31 -6.25 14.82 8.71
CA LEU A 31 -6.98 13.86 7.91
C LEU A 31 -6.03 12.88 7.23
N ARG A 32 -6.45 11.63 7.17
CA ARG A 32 -5.80 10.58 6.39
C ARG A 32 -6.65 10.27 5.18
N ILE A 33 -6.06 10.38 4.00
CA ILE A 33 -6.71 10.07 2.74
C ILE A 33 -6.38 8.63 2.36
N CYS A 34 -7.42 7.84 2.13
CA CYS A 34 -7.30 6.45 1.70
C CYS A 34 -8.16 6.23 0.45
N VAL A 35 -7.72 5.35 -0.43
CA VAL A 35 -8.52 4.89 -1.55
C VAL A 35 -9.12 3.54 -1.19
N ASP A 36 -10.41 3.37 -1.46
CA ASP A 36 -11.12 2.13 -1.18
C ASP A 36 -10.94 1.14 -2.35
N PHE A 37 -10.00 0.22 -2.20
CA PHE A 37 -9.71 -0.80 -3.20
C PHE A 37 -10.43 -2.13 -2.97
N ARG A 38 -11.47 -2.18 -2.12
CA ARG A 38 -12.16 -3.43 -1.81
C ARG A 38 -12.68 -4.15 -3.05
N GLU A 39 -13.26 -3.43 -3.99
CA GLU A 39 -13.77 -4.03 -5.22
C GLU A 39 -12.64 -4.54 -6.12
N LEU A 40 -11.55 -3.80 -6.23
CA LEU A 40 -10.37 -4.25 -6.96
C LEU A 40 -9.76 -5.49 -6.31
N ASN A 41 -9.68 -5.52 -4.99
CA ASN A 41 -9.12 -6.65 -4.25
C ASN A 41 -9.92 -7.94 -4.43
N LYS A 42 -11.24 -7.86 -4.67
CA LYS A 42 -12.08 -9.04 -4.93
C LYS A 42 -11.67 -9.80 -6.18
N VAL A 43 -11.18 -9.09 -7.20
CA VAL A 43 -10.79 -9.69 -8.49
C VAL A 43 -9.29 -9.88 -8.63
N THR A 44 -8.51 -9.42 -7.65
CA THR A 44 -7.05 -9.57 -7.65
C THR A 44 -6.66 -10.98 -7.25
N LEU A 45 -5.77 -11.60 -8.02
CA LEU A 45 -5.19 -12.89 -7.66
C LEU A 45 -4.31 -12.74 -6.42
N THR A 46 -4.51 -13.61 -5.45
CA THR A 46 -3.75 -13.57 -4.19
C THR A 46 -2.31 -14.00 -4.44
N ASP A 47 -1.35 -13.19 -3.99
CA ASP A 47 0.06 -13.58 -3.92
C ASP A 47 0.24 -14.46 -2.67
N PRO A 48 0.62 -15.73 -2.85
CA PRO A 48 0.70 -16.68 -1.72
C PRO A 48 1.99 -16.55 -0.90
N PHE A 49 2.66 -15.40 -0.94
CA PHE A 49 3.89 -15.20 -0.17
C PHE A 49 3.61 -15.32 1.33
N PRO A 50 4.25 -16.28 2.04
CA PRO A 50 3.98 -16.50 3.45
C PRO A 50 4.53 -15.36 4.30
N THR A 51 3.72 -14.89 5.22
CA THR A 51 4.14 -13.95 6.26
C THR A 51 4.17 -14.69 7.59
N PRO A 52 5.17 -14.44 8.46
CA PRO A 52 5.24 -15.12 9.75
C PRO A 52 4.10 -14.69 10.66
N TYR A 53 3.62 -15.61 11.49
CA TYR A 53 2.66 -15.28 12.53
C TYR A 53 3.34 -14.49 13.65
N ALA A 54 2.58 -13.60 14.29
CA ALA A 54 3.10 -12.78 15.39
C ALA A 54 3.70 -13.63 16.53
N ASP A 55 3.06 -14.75 16.85
CA ASP A 55 3.54 -15.66 17.89
C ASP A 55 4.89 -16.28 17.54
N GLU A 56 5.13 -16.63 16.29
CA GLU A 56 6.41 -17.15 15.82
C GLU A 56 7.52 -16.12 15.97
N ILE A 57 7.24 -14.86 15.59
CA ILE A 57 8.19 -13.75 15.73
C ILE A 57 8.50 -13.50 17.21
N LEU A 58 7.50 -13.49 18.07
CA LEU A 58 7.68 -13.28 19.50
C LEU A 58 8.53 -14.39 20.13
N ASN A 59 8.35 -15.64 19.70
CA ASN A 59 9.15 -16.77 20.18
C ASN A 59 10.61 -16.64 19.75
N GLU A 60 10.87 -16.20 18.51
CA GLU A 60 12.24 -16.04 18.03
C GLU A 60 13.01 -14.91 18.72
N VAL A 61 12.32 -13.80 19.01
CA VAL A 61 12.95 -12.63 19.60
C VAL A 61 13.00 -12.67 21.13
N ALA A 62 12.31 -13.61 21.76
CA ALA A 62 12.28 -13.72 23.21
C ALA A 62 13.66 -14.06 23.80
N GLY A 63 13.94 -13.55 24.98
CA GLY A 63 15.16 -13.86 25.72
C GLY A 63 16.37 -12.99 25.40
N HIS A 64 16.24 -11.97 24.59
CA HIS A 64 17.29 -10.99 24.32
C HIS A 64 17.16 -9.78 25.26
N GLU A 65 18.30 -9.19 25.63
CA GLU A 65 18.32 -8.02 26.53
C GLU A 65 18.00 -6.71 25.83
N CYS A 66 18.21 -6.65 24.52
CA CYS A 66 18.09 -5.43 23.75
C CYS A 66 17.45 -5.69 22.39
N TYR A 67 16.60 -4.78 21.94
CA TYR A 67 15.92 -4.88 20.64
C TYR A 67 16.09 -3.59 19.86
N SER A 68 16.28 -3.72 18.55
CA SER A 68 16.21 -2.62 17.61
C SER A 68 14.98 -2.79 16.71
N PHE A 69 14.23 -1.70 16.55
CA PHE A 69 13.06 -1.69 15.67
C PHE A 69 13.38 -0.82 14.45
N THR A 70 13.15 -1.40 13.27
CA THR A 70 13.29 -0.66 12.02
C THR A 70 11.95 -0.62 11.30
N ASP A 71 11.66 0.53 10.70
CA ASP A 71 10.46 0.73 9.91
C ASP A 71 10.83 1.12 8.49
N GLY A 72 10.11 0.57 7.51
CA GLY A 72 10.30 0.91 6.12
C GLY A 72 9.64 2.25 5.79
N PHE A 73 10.37 3.35 5.93
CA PHE A 73 9.85 4.68 5.60
C PHE A 73 9.30 4.72 4.17
N SER A 74 8.01 5.00 4.03
CA SER A 74 7.30 5.03 2.74
C SER A 74 7.58 3.78 1.88
N GLY A 75 7.67 2.61 2.52
CA GLY A 75 8.13 1.38 1.88
C GLY A 75 7.33 1.00 0.65
N TYR A 76 6.01 1.05 0.72
CA TYR A 76 5.14 0.70 -0.40
C TYR A 76 5.30 1.68 -1.58
N THR A 77 5.44 2.97 -1.31
CA THR A 77 5.59 3.98 -2.35
C THR A 77 6.96 3.98 -3.03
N GLN A 78 7.87 3.15 -2.59
CA GLN A 78 9.13 2.89 -3.26
C GLN A 78 9.06 1.77 -4.30
N VAL A 79 7.93 1.04 -4.36
CA VAL A 79 7.74 -0.10 -5.26
C VAL A 79 6.91 0.35 -6.47
N PRO A 80 7.45 0.32 -7.70
CA PRO A 80 6.69 0.68 -8.88
C PRO A 80 5.64 -0.36 -9.23
N ILE A 81 4.53 0.08 -9.80
CA ILE A 81 3.49 -0.78 -10.36
C ILE A 81 3.76 -0.99 -11.85
N ALA A 82 3.59 -2.21 -12.34
CA ALA A 82 3.67 -2.51 -13.76
C ALA A 82 2.72 -1.59 -14.56
N LYS A 83 3.18 -1.08 -15.70
CA LYS A 83 2.41 -0.10 -16.49
C LYS A 83 1.02 -0.57 -16.87
N GLU A 84 0.87 -1.84 -17.20
CA GLU A 84 -0.43 -2.45 -17.54
C GLU A 84 -1.39 -2.51 -16.35
N ASP A 85 -0.89 -2.47 -15.13
CA ASP A 85 -1.69 -2.54 -13.90
C ASP A 85 -1.98 -1.17 -13.28
N GLN A 86 -1.27 -0.12 -13.69
CA GLN A 86 -1.43 1.21 -13.10
C GLN A 86 -2.85 1.74 -13.24
N LYS A 87 -3.50 1.51 -14.38
CA LYS A 87 -4.87 1.95 -14.63
C LYS A 87 -5.90 1.32 -13.69
N LYS A 88 -5.60 0.13 -13.18
CA LYS A 88 -6.47 -0.58 -12.23
C LYS A 88 -6.55 0.12 -10.88
N THR A 89 -5.56 0.94 -10.55
CA THR A 89 -5.50 1.70 -9.30
C THR A 89 -6.18 3.08 -9.39
N THR A 90 -6.93 3.34 -10.45
CA THR A 90 -7.62 4.62 -10.65
C THR A 90 -8.58 4.92 -9.51
N PHE A 91 -8.51 6.13 -9.00
CA PHE A 91 -9.45 6.65 -8.01
C PHE A 91 -10.00 8.01 -8.45
N VAL A 92 -11.18 8.34 -7.97
CA VAL A 92 -11.90 9.55 -8.32
C VAL A 92 -12.03 10.45 -7.10
N CYS A 93 -11.72 11.74 -7.29
CA CYS A 93 -11.96 12.79 -6.30
C CYS A 93 -12.53 14.02 -6.98
N GLU A 94 -12.79 15.08 -6.21
CA GLU A 94 -13.36 16.32 -6.76
C GLU A 94 -12.45 17.01 -7.80
N PHE A 95 -11.15 16.74 -7.78
CA PHE A 95 -10.17 17.29 -8.72
C PHE A 95 -9.99 16.47 -10.00
N GLY A 96 -10.69 15.34 -10.11
CA GLY A 96 -10.63 14.46 -11.28
C GLY A 96 -10.23 13.03 -10.93
N SER A 97 -9.76 12.32 -11.94
CA SER A 97 -9.35 10.93 -11.83
C SER A 97 -7.83 10.81 -11.88
N PHE A 98 -7.28 10.00 -11.01
CA PHE A 98 -5.84 9.76 -10.90
C PHE A 98 -5.55 8.28 -10.74
N ALA A 99 -4.38 7.85 -11.17
CA ALA A 99 -3.89 6.48 -10.99
C ALA A 99 -2.52 6.50 -10.29
N TYR A 100 -2.17 5.39 -9.64
CA TYR A 100 -0.89 5.25 -8.96
C TYR A 100 0.20 4.72 -9.88
N LYS A 101 1.39 5.32 -9.80
CA LYS A 101 2.62 4.81 -10.41
C LYS A 101 3.35 3.85 -9.51
N VAL A 102 3.20 4.02 -8.21
CA VAL A 102 3.84 3.23 -7.16
C VAL A 102 2.77 2.60 -6.28
N MET A 103 3.15 1.59 -5.51
CA MET A 103 2.21 0.77 -4.74
C MET A 103 1.58 1.55 -3.59
N PRO A 104 0.25 1.76 -3.59
CA PRO A 104 -0.45 2.41 -2.49
C PRO A 104 -0.81 1.43 -1.39
N PHE A 105 -1.21 1.96 -0.23
CA PHE A 105 -1.84 1.16 0.81
C PHE A 105 -3.21 0.65 0.36
N GLY A 106 -3.61 -0.49 0.87
CA GLY A 106 -4.95 -1.05 0.66
C GLY A 106 -5.07 -2.05 -0.46
N LEU A 107 -4.04 -2.23 -1.30
CA LEU A 107 -4.01 -3.30 -2.29
C LEU A 107 -3.76 -4.64 -1.61
N LYS A 108 -4.47 -5.67 -2.05
CA LYS A 108 -4.43 -7.02 -1.48
C LYS A 108 -3.02 -7.60 -1.39
N ASN A 109 -2.21 -7.40 -2.42
CA ASN A 109 -0.88 -8.00 -2.54
C ASN A 109 0.25 -7.06 -2.12
N ALA A 110 -0.04 -5.84 -1.67
CA ALA A 110 0.98 -4.86 -1.34
C ALA A 110 1.95 -5.36 -0.27
N HIS A 111 1.44 -5.93 0.80
CA HIS A 111 2.25 -6.46 1.89
C HIS A 111 3.14 -7.64 1.43
N ALA A 112 2.58 -8.55 0.66
CA ALA A 112 3.31 -9.71 0.15
C ALA A 112 4.46 -9.30 -0.78
N VAL A 113 4.22 -8.38 -1.70
CA VAL A 113 5.23 -7.87 -2.63
C VAL A 113 6.33 -7.14 -1.88
N PHE A 114 5.98 -6.28 -0.94
CA PHE A 114 6.95 -5.56 -0.13
C PHE A 114 7.81 -6.50 0.71
N SER A 115 7.20 -7.49 1.37
CA SER A 115 7.92 -8.49 2.16
C SER A 115 8.90 -9.30 1.32
N ARG A 116 8.51 -9.68 0.11
CA ARG A 116 9.39 -10.39 -0.83
C ARG A 116 10.60 -9.56 -1.21
N ILE A 117 10.42 -8.27 -1.47
CA ILE A 117 11.52 -7.35 -1.80
C ILE A 117 12.49 -7.21 -0.62
N VAL A 118 11.96 -7.01 0.59
CA VAL A 118 12.78 -6.89 1.80
C VAL A 118 13.63 -8.15 2.03
N ILE A 119 13.05 -9.33 1.92
CA ILE A 119 13.76 -10.60 2.09
C ILE A 119 14.86 -10.77 1.05
N LYS A 120 14.62 -10.39 -0.21
CA LYS A 120 15.65 -10.48 -1.27
C LYS A 120 16.79 -9.48 -1.09
N THR A 121 16.51 -8.31 -0.52
CA THR A 121 17.50 -7.24 -0.34
C THR A 121 18.37 -7.47 0.91
N PHE A 122 17.79 -7.98 1.95
CA PHE A 122 18.42 -8.23 3.24
C PHE A 122 18.42 -9.72 3.59
#